data_059b1c7fe6364286eed9abb0f5eaff39
#
_entry.id   059b1c7fe6364286eed9abb0f5eaff39
#
_cell.length_a   1.000
_cell.length_b   1.000
_cell.length_c   1.000
_cell.angle_alpha   90.00
_cell.angle_beta   90.00
_cell.angle_gamma   90.00
#
_symmetry.space_group_name_H-M   'P 1'
#
loop_
_entity.id
_entity.type
_entity.pdbx_description
1 polymer ?
#
loop_
_entity_poly.entity_id
_entity_poly.type
_entity_poly.pdbx_seq_one_letter_code
_entity_poly.pdbx_strand_id
1 'polypeptide(L)'
;EYGQMTLEENRRHRKIHLITIIGEVEGHENLSGNSKATKYDHVLPQLAQIEDDDTVDGLLVLLNTSGGDVDAGLAIAEMIASLSMPTVSLVLGGSHSIGVPLAVSTNYSFIVPSGTMMIHPVRMSGMVIGSSQTYEYFAMIEDRILNFVESHARIAYDQLKELMHNTE
;
A
#
# COMPACT_ATOMS: atom_id res chain seq x y z
N GLU A 1 17.20 -5.03 -5.36
CA GLU A 1 18.04 -4.32 -4.37
C GLU A 1 17.71 -2.82 -4.27
N TYR A 2 17.03 -2.23 -5.26
CA TYR A 2 16.59 -0.83 -5.16
C TYR A 2 15.30 -0.72 -4.36
N GLY A 3 15.20 0.30 -3.50
CA GLY A 3 14.00 0.59 -2.73
C GLY A 3 13.98 -0.03 -1.33
N GLN A 4 15.08 -0.60 -0.87
CA GLN A 4 15.26 -1.07 0.50
C GLN A 4 16.65 -0.76 1.05
N MET A 5 16.76 -0.60 2.34
CA MET A 5 18.03 -0.55 3.06
C MET A 5 17.81 -0.83 4.55
N THR A 6 18.88 -1.21 5.23
CA THR A 6 18.89 -1.36 6.69
C THR A 6 19.69 -0.25 7.32
N LEU A 7 19.14 0.41 8.32
CA LEU A 7 19.77 1.47 9.09
C LEU A 7 20.22 0.89 10.44
N GLU A 8 21.49 0.59 10.59
CA GLU A 8 22.05 -0.02 11.81
C GLU A 8 22.73 0.98 12.73
N GLU A 9 23.36 2.00 12.16
CA GLU A 9 24.12 3.01 12.91
C GLU A 9 23.29 4.26 13.22
N ASN A 10 22.09 4.07 13.79
CA ASN A 10 21.30 5.19 14.27
C ASN A 10 21.62 5.53 15.75
N ARG A 11 21.18 6.71 16.20
CA ARG A 11 21.44 7.21 17.55
C ARG A 11 20.98 6.27 18.69
N ARG A 12 20.09 5.34 18.43
CA ARG A 12 19.53 4.39 19.41
C ARG A 12 20.05 2.97 19.25
N HIS A 13 20.98 2.74 18.33
CA HIS A 13 21.52 1.41 17.99
C HIS A 13 20.42 0.38 17.69
N ARG A 14 19.38 0.82 16.94
CA ARG A 14 18.29 -0.03 16.49
C ARG A 14 18.46 -0.39 15.02
N LYS A 15 18.21 -1.64 14.68
CA LYS A 15 18.22 -2.10 13.29
C LYS A 15 16.85 -1.84 12.66
N ILE A 16 16.74 -0.79 11.87
CA ILE A 16 15.51 -0.42 11.17
C ILE A 16 15.63 -0.78 9.70
N HIS A 17 14.74 -1.63 9.23
CA HIS A 17 14.63 -1.91 7.80
C HIS A 17 13.76 -0.85 7.13
N LEU A 18 14.21 -0.34 5.98
CA LEU A 18 13.50 0.67 5.21
C LEU A 18 13.08 0.06 3.87
N ILE A 19 11.80 0.19 3.54
CA ILE A 19 11.26 -0.17 2.23
C ILE A 19 10.61 1.08 1.62
N THR A 20 10.79 1.27 0.32
CA THR A 20 10.10 2.34 -0.42
C THR A 20 9.07 1.75 -1.37
N ILE A 21 7.89 2.37 -1.39
CA ILE A 21 6.83 2.11 -2.38
C ILE A 21 6.65 3.38 -3.18
N ILE A 22 7.32 3.42 -4.34
CA ILE A 22 7.42 4.61 -5.19
C ILE A 22 6.97 4.28 -6.60
N GLY A 23 6.17 5.17 -7.17
CA GLY A 23 5.59 4.99 -8.50
C GLY A 23 4.35 4.09 -8.45
N GLU A 24 4.09 3.39 -9.54
CA GLU A 24 2.93 2.50 -9.66
C GLU A 24 3.20 1.14 -9.00
N VAL A 25 2.19 0.59 -8.34
CA VAL A 25 2.26 -0.78 -7.79
C VAL A 25 2.04 -1.75 -8.93
N GLU A 26 3.11 -2.45 -9.32
CA GLU A 26 3.10 -3.43 -10.40
C GLU A 26 2.65 -4.79 -9.88
N GLY A 27 1.68 -5.39 -10.55
CA GLY A 27 1.12 -6.71 -10.24
C GLY A 27 1.65 -7.80 -11.16
N HIS A 28 0.72 -8.57 -11.76
CA HIS A 28 1.07 -9.69 -12.65
C HIS A 28 1.50 -9.25 -14.05
N GLU A 29 1.13 -8.04 -14.47
CA GLU A 29 1.53 -7.47 -15.74
C GLU A 29 2.73 -6.55 -15.56
N ASN A 30 3.76 -6.72 -16.38
CA ASN A 30 4.90 -5.82 -16.37
C ASN A 30 4.52 -4.46 -16.96
N LEU A 31 4.77 -3.40 -16.21
CA LEU A 31 4.63 -2.05 -16.71
C LEU A 31 5.73 -1.72 -17.73
N SER A 32 5.50 -0.70 -18.56
CA SER A 32 6.50 -0.27 -19.53
C SER A 32 7.81 0.13 -18.82
N GLY A 33 8.96 -0.19 -19.44
CA GLY A 33 10.27 0.08 -18.84
C GLY A 33 10.58 1.57 -18.56
N ASN A 34 9.71 2.48 -18.99
CA ASN A 34 9.82 3.92 -18.76
C ASN A 34 9.01 4.39 -17.53
N SER A 35 8.21 3.52 -16.91
CA SER A 35 7.42 3.84 -15.72
C SER A 35 8.20 3.47 -14.45
N LYS A 36 8.16 4.35 -13.46
CA LYS A 36 8.62 3.96 -12.11
C LYS A 36 7.57 3.09 -11.46
N ALA A 37 7.99 1.91 -11.01
CA ALA A 37 7.11 0.93 -10.41
C ALA A 37 7.73 0.29 -9.18
N THR A 38 6.87 -0.13 -8.26
CA THR A 38 7.21 -1.02 -7.16
C THR A 38 6.62 -2.39 -7.47
N LYS A 39 7.47 -3.39 -7.57
CA LYS A 39 7.08 -4.77 -7.92
C LYS A 39 6.72 -5.55 -6.66
N TYR A 40 5.48 -6.03 -6.57
CA TYR A 40 5.01 -6.72 -5.39
C TYR A 40 5.75 -8.04 -5.14
N ASP A 41 6.12 -8.75 -6.20
CA ASP A 41 6.89 -10.00 -6.15
C ASP A 41 8.34 -9.79 -5.66
N HIS A 42 8.84 -8.55 -5.67
CA HIS A 42 10.11 -8.19 -5.03
C HIS A 42 9.92 -7.75 -3.57
N VAL A 43 8.79 -7.13 -3.23
CA VAL A 43 8.51 -6.63 -1.88
C VAL A 43 8.13 -7.76 -0.92
N LEU A 44 7.29 -8.71 -1.33
CA LEU A 44 6.82 -9.78 -0.45
C LEU A 44 7.95 -10.64 0.13
N PRO A 45 8.95 -11.11 -0.66
CA PRO A 45 10.08 -11.84 -0.10
C PRO A 45 10.92 -11.04 0.89
N GLN A 46 11.05 -9.72 0.68
CA GLN A 46 11.76 -8.84 1.61
C GLN A 46 11.02 -8.74 2.94
N LEU A 47 9.69 -8.59 2.90
CA LEU A 47 8.87 -8.58 4.12
C LEU A 47 8.96 -9.91 4.87
N ALA A 48 8.93 -11.03 4.16
CA ALA A 48 9.12 -12.34 4.78
C ALA A 48 10.51 -12.49 5.40
N GLN A 49 11.55 -11.99 4.75
CA GLN A 49 12.92 -12.05 5.25
C GLN A 49 13.11 -11.23 6.54
N ILE A 50 12.52 -10.02 6.61
CA ILE A 50 12.62 -9.21 7.82
C ILE A 50 11.79 -9.77 8.97
N GLU A 51 10.70 -10.48 8.70
CA GLU A 51 9.92 -11.18 9.74
C GLU A 51 10.72 -12.34 10.34
N ASP A 52 11.52 -13.04 9.53
CA ASP A 52 12.37 -14.15 9.96
C ASP A 52 13.69 -13.68 10.64
N ASP A 53 14.02 -12.39 10.56
CA ASP A 53 15.24 -11.82 11.15
C ASP A 53 14.96 -11.18 12.53
N ASP A 54 15.16 -11.95 13.59
CA ASP A 54 14.97 -11.51 14.99
C ASP A 54 15.84 -10.30 15.38
N THR A 55 16.79 -9.88 14.54
CA THR A 55 17.63 -8.71 14.80
C THR A 55 17.01 -7.40 14.28
N VAL A 56 15.95 -7.46 13.48
CA VAL A 56 15.25 -6.28 12.96
C VAL A 56 14.31 -5.73 14.03
N ASP A 57 14.58 -4.51 14.49
CA ASP A 57 13.81 -3.82 15.53
C ASP A 57 12.56 -3.10 15.00
N GLY A 58 12.46 -2.89 13.70
CA GLY A 58 11.31 -2.21 13.11
C GLY A 58 11.39 -2.02 11.60
N LEU A 59 10.24 -1.73 11.00
CA LEU A 59 10.09 -1.42 9.58
C LEU A 59 9.65 0.04 9.40
N LEU A 60 10.31 0.75 8.49
CA LEU A 60 9.88 2.05 7.97
C LEU A 60 9.50 1.91 6.50
N VAL A 61 8.25 2.26 6.16
CA VAL A 61 7.74 2.26 4.79
C VAL A 61 7.59 3.70 4.31
N LEU A 62 8.35 4.08 3.29
CA LEU A 62 8.22 5.38 2.63
C LEU A 62 7.31 5.24 1.41
N LEU A 63 6.30 6.11 1.31
CA LEU A 63 5.27 6.04 0.29
C LEU A 63 5.26 7.30 -0.57
N ASN A 64 5.33 7.10 -1.88
CA ASN A 64 5.00 8.08 -2.91
C ASN A 64 4.48 7.35 -4.15
N THR A 65 3.21 6.99 -4.13
CA THR A 65 2.59 6.12 -5.14
C THR A 65 1.26 6.67 -5.64
N SER A 66 1.02 6.51 -6.92
CA SER A 66 -0.29 6.76 -7.55
C SER A 66 -1.28 5.60 -7.39
N GLY A 67 -0.87 4.50 -6.78
CA GLY A 67 -1.61 3.25 -6.74
C GLY A 67 -1.15 2.27 -7.81
N GLY A 68 -2.05 1.43 -8.30
CA GLY A 68 -1.76 0.43 -9.31
C GLY A 68 -2.61 -0.83 -9.13
N ASP A 69 -1.98 -1.99 -9.27
CA ASP A 69 -2.66 -3.29 -9.15
C ASP A 69 -3.22 -3.50 -7.74
N VAL A 70 -4.53 -3.78 -7.66
CA VAL A 70 -5.23 -3.89 -6.37
C VAL A 70 -4.81 -5.13 -5.61
N ASP A 71 -4.71 -6.28 -6.27
CA ASP A 71 -4.35 -7.53 -5.61
C ASP A 71 -2.90 -7.49 -5.10
N ALA A 72 -1.99 -6.94 -5.87
CA ALA A 72 -0.60 -6.72 -5.46
C ALA A 72 -0.49 -5.76 -4.26
N GLY A 73 -1.20 -4.63 -4.32
CA GLY A 73 -1.18 -3.64 -3.23
C GLY A 73 -1.80 -4.19 -1.94
N LEU A 74 -2.92 -4.90 -2.02
CA LEU A 74 -3.51 -5.55 -0.85
C LEU A 74 -2.61 -6.66 -0.30
N ALA A 75 -1.95 -7.45 -1.16
CA ALA A 75 -1.01 -8.47 -0.69
C ALA A 75 0.15 -7.85 0.12
N ILE A 76 0.71 -6.75 -0.35
CA ILE A 76 1.75 -6.01 0.40
C ILE A 76 1.17 -5.46 1.71
N ALA A 77 -0.01 -4.83 1.67
CA ALA A 77 -0.63 -4.23 2.85
C ALA A 77 -0.93 -5.28 3.94
N GLU A 78 -1.51 -6.42 3.57
CA GLU A 78 -1.78 -7.53 4.48
C GLU A 78 -0.48 -8.12 5.06
N MET A 79 0.56 -8.27 4.24
CA MET A 79 1.85 -8.75 4.70
C MET A 79 2.48 -7.78 5.71
N ILE A 80 2.45 -6.46 5.45
CA ILE A 80 2.92 -5.45 6.42
C ILE A 80 2.12 -5.52 7.72
N ALA A 81 0.79 -5.62 7.64
CA ALA A 81 -0.08 -5.69 8.81
C ALA A 81 0.15 -6.95 9.65
N SER A 82 0.68 -8.01 9.05
CA SER A 82 0.98 -9.28 9.74
C SER A 82 2.33 -9.32 10.44
N LEU A 83 3.23 -8.34 10.20
CA LEU A 83 4.57 -8.34 10.79
C LEU A 83 4.53 -8.19 12.30
N SER A 84 5.43 -8.90 12.99
CA SER A 84 5.49 -8.92 14.46
C SER A 84 6.25 -7.73 15.06
N MET A 85 7.22 -7.15 14.32
CA MET A 85 7.96 -5.98 14.78
C MET A 85 7.15 -4.68 14.59
N PRO A 86 7.50 -3.60 15.31
CA PRO A 86 6.91 -2.29 15.10
C PRO A 86 7.07 -1.77 13.67
N THR A 87 6.00 -1.27 13.08
CA THR A 87 5.98 -0.76 11.72
C THR A 87 5.49 0.68 11.66
N VAL A 88 6.09 1.47 10.79
CA VAL A 88 5.75 2.88 10.56
C VAL A 88 5.67 3.14 9.07
N SER A 89 4.66 3.85 8.63
CA SER A 89 4.57 4.40 7.27
C SER A 89 4.70 5.92 7.28
N LEU A 90 5.32 6.45 6.23
CA LEU A 90 5.43 7.87 5.99
C LEU A 90 5.09 8.19 4.53
N VAL A 91 4.01 8.91 4.32
CA VAL A 91 3.61 9.43 3.01
C VAL A 91 4.36 10.73 2.76
N LEU A 92 5.25 10.72 1.74
CA LEU A 92 6.14 11.84 1.39
C LEU A 92 5.67 12.68 0.20
N GLY A 93 4.68 12.24 -0.53
CA GLY A 93 4.08 12.95 -1.66
C GLY A 93 2.63 12.56 -1.78
N GLY A 94 2.34 11.51 -2.56
CA GLY A 94 1.01 10.94 -2.66
C GLY A 94 0.95 9.49 -2.18
N SER A 95 -0.19 9.08 -1.66
CA SER A 95 -0.53 7.66 -1.49
C SER A 95 -1.98 7.47 -1.93
N HIS A 96 -2.14 7.24 -3.24
CA HIS A 96 -3.44 7.30 -3.89
C HIS A 96 -3.95 5.90 -4.24
N SER A 97 -5.27 5.74 -4.34
CA SER A 97 -5.92 4.49 -4.71
C SER A 97 -5.50 3.37 -3.76
N ILE A 98 -4.91 2.28 -4.26
CA ILE A 98 -4.38 1.18 -3.44
C ILE A 98 -3.22 1.61 -2.53
N GLY A 99 -2.65 2.79 -2.73
CA GLY A 99 -1.71 3.42 -1.80
C GLY A 99 -2.33 3.74 -0.44
N VAL A 100 -3.66 3.94 -0.35
CA VAL A 100 -4.34 4.24 0.91
C VAL A 100 -4.28 3.04 1.87
N PRO A 101 -4.66 1.81 1.49
CA PRO A 101 -4.41 0.62 2.32
C PRO A 101 -2.94 0.46 2.72
N LEU A 102 -2.00 0.68 1.80
CA LEU A 102 -0.57 0.59 2.10
C LEU A 102 -0.15 1.59 3.19
N ALA A 103 -0.67 2.82 3.14
CA ALA A 103 -0.34 3.85 4.14
C ALA A 103 -0.86 3.51 5.54
N VAL A 104 -1.99 2.82 5.66
CA VAL A 104 -2.61 2.47 6.96
C VAL A 104 -2.28 1.05 7.43
N SER A 105 -1.51 0.28 6.68
CA SER A 105 -1.15 -1.12 7.01
C SER A 105 -0.18 -1.26 8.18
N THR A 106 0.50 -0.18 8.55
CA THR A 106 1.50 -0.14 9.62
C THR A 106 0.89 0.21 10.99
N ASN A 107 1.61 -0.07 12.09
CA ASN A 107 1.15 0.28 13.44
C ASN A 107 0.95 1.79 13.60
N TYR A 108 1.82 2.61 12.97
CA TYR A 108 1.75 4.07 12.99
C TYR A 108 1.90 4.62 11.58
N SER A 109 1.01 5.53 11.19
CA SER A 109 0.98 6.16 9.88
C SER A 109 1.16 7.66 10.00
N PHE A 110 2.03 8.22 9.17
CA PHE A 110 2.31 9.65 9.10
C PHE A 110 2.20 10.14 7.66
N ILE A 111 1.80 11.39 7.51
CA ILE A 111 1.81 12.11 6.24
C ILE A 111 2.46 13.47 6.44
N VAL A 112 3.32 13.88 5.52
CA VAL A 112 3.92 15.21 5.55
C VAL A 112 2.88 16.29 5.22
N PRO A 113 3.06 17.56 5.65
CA PRO A 113 2.06 18.61 5.42
C PRO A 113 1.69 18.86 3.96
N SER A 114 2.60 18.58 3.03
CA SER A 114 2.37 18.68 1.58
C SER A 114 1.88 17.38 0.95
N GLY A 115 1.74 16.31 1.75
CA GLY A 115 1.30 15.00 1.26
C GLY A 115 -0.20 14.97 1.00
N THR A 116 -0.60 14.06 0.12
CA THR A 116 -2.00 13.83 -0.23
C THR A 116 -2.34 12.34 -0.21
N MET A 117 -3.56 12.04 0.16
CA MET A 117 -4.15 10.71 0.03
C MET A 117 -5.47 10.83 -0.72
N MET A 118 -5.70 9.95 -1.68
CA MET A 118 -6.93 9.94 -2.47
C MET A 118 -7.44 8.52 -2.62
N ILE A 119 -8.69 8.32 -2.25
CA ILE A 119 -9.43 7.11 -2.54
C ILE A 119 -10.43 7.41 -3.66
N HIS A 120 -10.59 6.50 -4.60
CA HIS A 120 -11.52 6.63 -5.72
C HIS A 120 -12.07 5.27 -6.12
N PRO A 121 -13.21 5.21 -6.85
CA PRO A 121 -13.75 3.95 -7.34
C PRO A 121 -12.73 3.18 -8.20
N VAL A 122 -12.81 1.86 -8.15
CA VAL A 122 -11.95 1.00 -8.96
C VAL A 122 -12.23 1.26 -10.45
N ARG A 123 -11.18 1.42 -11.22
CA ARG A 123 -11.25 1.66 -12.67
C ARG A 123 -10.71 0.46 -13.43
N MET A 124 -11.35 0.14 -14.53
CA MET A 124 -10.86 -0.84 -15.50
C MET A 124 -10.67 -0.17 -16.86
N SER A 125 -9.57 -0.52 -17.52
CA SER A 125 -9.38 -0.23 -18.94
C SER A 125 -9.57 -1.52 -19.73
N GLY A 126 -10.38 -1.50 -20.80
CA GLY A 126 -10.58 -2.67 -21.67
C GLY A 126 -12.03 -2.89 -22.09
N MET A 127 -12.28 -4.02 -22.75
CA MET A 127 -13.62 -4.41 -23.17
C MET A 127 -14.39 -5.02 -22.00
N VAL A 128 -15.55 -4.46 -21.66
CA VAL A 128 -16.45 -5.00 -20.62
C VAL A 128 -17.46 -5.92 -21.29
N ILE A 129 -17.45 -7.20 -20.91
CA ILE A 129 -18.43 -8.20 -21.36
C ILE A 129 -19.25 -8.64 -20.15
N GLY A 130 -20.56 -8.40 -20.18
CA GLY A 130 -21.48 -8.80 -19.12
C GLY A 130 -21.64 -7.74 -18.00
N SER A 131 -22.58 -6.83 -18.16
CA SER A 131 -22.70 -5.63 -17.31
C SER A 131 -22.99 -5.87 -15.83
N SER A 132 -23.84 -6.84 -15.46
CA SER A 132 -24.21 -7.09 -14.06
C SER A 132 -23.08 -7.78 -13.27
N GLN A 133 -22.49 -8.82 -13.83
CA GLN A 133 -21.37 -9.55 -13.20
C GLN A 133 -20.14 -8.66 -13.04
N THR A 134 -19.88 -7.78 -14.00
CA THR A 134 -18.79 -6.82 -13.92
C THR A 134 -19.01 -5.82 -12.79
N TYR A 135 -20.23 -5.32 -12.63
CA TYR A 135 -20.56 -4.42 -11.52
C TYR A 135 -20.38 -5.08 -10.15
N GLU A 136 -20.86 -6.30 -9.99
CA GLU A 136 -20.70 -7.08 -8.75
C GLU A 136 -19.21 -7.34 -8.42
N TYR A 137 -18.42 -7.62 -9.45
CA TYR A 137 -16.97 -7.81 -9.30
C TYR A 137 -16.27 -6.54 -8.81
N PHE A 138 -16.58 -5.38 -9.39
CA PHE A 138 -16.01 -4.10 -8.93
C PHE A 138 -16.44 -3.75 -7.51
N ALA A 139 -17.71 -3.93 -7.17
CA ALA A 139 -18.21 -3.70 -5.83
C ALA A 139 -17.46 -4.58 -4.82
N MET A 140 -17.20 -5.84 -5.16
CA MET A 140 -16.41 -6.75 -4.31
C MET A 140 -14.97 -6.27 -4.12
N ILE A 141 -14.32 -5.76 -5.16
CA ILE A 141 -12.95 -5.21 -5.06
C ILE A 141 -12.94 -3.95 -4.19
N GLU A 142 -13.89 -3.04 -4.40
CA GLU A 142 -14.04 -1.84 -3.58
C GLU A 142 -14.27 -2.19 -2.11
N ASP A 143 -15.14 -3.14 -1.82
CA ASP A 143 -15.41 -3.62 -0.47
C ASP A 143 -14.16 -4.19 0.20
N ARG A 144 -13.30 -4.91 -0.51
CA ARG A 144 -12.01 -5.40 0.02
C ARG A 144 -11.11 -4.25 0.46
N ILE A 145 -11.00 -3.20 -0.36
CA ILE A 145 -10.20 -2.01 -0.04
C ILE A 145 -10.78 -1.28 1.17
N LEU A 146 -12.09 -1.03 1.16
CA LEU A 146 -12.78 -0.29 2.23
C LEU A 146 -12.70 -1.03 3.56
N ASN A 147 -12.93 -2.33 3.59
CA ASN A 147 -12.84 -3.17 4.79
C ASN A 147 -11.42 -3.20 5.36
N PHE A 148 -10.39 -3.28 4.50
CA PHE A 148 -9.01 -3.21 4.96
C PHE A 148 -8.72 -1.86 5.64
N VAL A 149 -9.12 -0.75 5.02
CA VAL A 149 -8.87 0.59 5.56
C VAL A 149 -9.64 0.82 6.86
N GLU A 150 -10.92 0.42 6.93
CA GLU A 150 -11.72 0.49 8.16
C GLU A 150 -11.06 -0.27 9.32
N SER A 151 -10.54 -1.47 9.05
CA SER A 151 -9.89 -2.30 10.06
C SER A 151 -8.57 -1.73 10.59
N HIS A 152 -7.94 -0.81 9.85
CA HIS A 152 -6.60 -0.27 10.16
C HIS A 152 -6.59 1.25 10.39
N ALA A 153 -7.72 1.93 10.27
CA ALA A 153 -7.84 3.38 10.45
C ALA A 153 -9.06 3.74 11.30
N ARG A 154 -9.08 4.97 11.82
CA ARG A 154 -10.22 5.47 12.63
C ARG A 154 -11.26 6.15 11.75
N ILE A 155 -11.76 5.45 10.75
CA ILE A 155 -12.78 5.93 9.82
C ILE A 155 -13.75 4.80 9.51
N ALA A 156 -15.05 5.08 9.56
CA ALA A 156 -16.07 4.08 9.31
C ALA A 156 -16.20 3.76 7.81
N TYR A 157 -16.60 2.53 7.51
CA TYR A 157 -16.84 2.05 6.15
C TYR A 157 -17.72 2.99 5.31
N ASP A 158 -18.85 3.46 5.86
CA ASP A 158 -19.77 4.34 5.13
C ASP A 158 -19.14 5.69 4.77
N GLN A 159 -18.31 6.25 5.66
CA GLN A 159 -17.56 7.48 5.40
C GLN A 159 -16.48 7.26 4.31
N LEU A 160 -15.79 6.12 4.35
CA LEU A 160 -14.83 5.75 3.30
C LEU A 160 -15.52 5.57 1.95
N LYS A 161 -16.68 4.93 1.93
CA LYS A 161 -17.47 4.72 0.72
C LYS A 161 -17.97 6.05 0.14
N GLU A 162 -18.40 6.97 0.99
CA GLU A 162 -18.78 8.32 0.58
C GLU A 162 -17.57 9.06 -0.03
N LEU A 163 -16.41 9.04 0.64
CA LEU A 163 -15.18 9.64 0.11
C LEU A 163 -14.74 9.02 -1.22
N MET A 164 -14.88 7.71 -1.37
CA MET A 164 -14.51 7.00 -2.61
C MET A 164 -15.37 7.44 -3.80
N HIS A 165 -16.66 7.70 -3.57
CA HIS A 165 -17.62 8.04 -4.62
C HIS A 165 -17.89 9.56 -4.74
N ASN A 166 -17.34 10.37 -3.83
CA ASN A 166 -17.48 11.82 -3.89
C ASN A 166 -16.51 12.38 -4.96
N THR A 167 -17.08 12.99 -5.99
CA THR A 167 -16.35 13.50 -7.17
C THR A 167 -16.12 15.03 -7.11
N GLU A 168 -16.39 15.67 -5.98
CA GLU A 168 -16.18 17.12 -5.77
C GLU A 168 -14.81 17.43 -5.15
#